data_5661262541c37ca93340d062858dddc4
#
_entry.id   5661262541c37ca93340d062858dddc4
#
_cell.length_a   1.000
_cell.length_b   1.000
_cell.length_c   1.000
_cell.angle_alpha   90.00
_cell.angle_beta   90.00
_cell.angle_gamma   90.00
#
_symmetry.space_group_name_H-M   'P 1'
#
loop_
_entity.id
_entity.type
_entity.pdbx_description
1 polymer ?
#
loop_
_entity_poly.entity_id
_entity_poly.type
_entity_poly.pdbx_seq_one_letter_code
_entity_poly.pdbx_strand_id
1 'polypeptide(L)'
;MLDELDLHLSTITNRYGRPFQRKTINAYKFAGVALHNWMTESSIEGDFTTCDVTTLNRFFRWYYTKHDVPKSQDGKGGYTGGTNTLQRNLRPLFLYLAEEYDHPSPYDSPKLHRYTAPPLGKPKTLSEEFVSDVLKATGNGSPKVRDFQTVRDHAIIRVLTEGLRAEELLNLRVEDLDLAQRTMLVIPLKMDRNTVDARVIPLQPKTAKALARYLRVRATHSMADATPFLWLGMRGRGALQYRGLYVLVKKRAKDAGYDPAQVAPHSFCHTWADDLKAAGVSGEHIMAIRGWKSPAMLRRYGADMASTRAVNAVQGLGDRY
;
A
#
# COMPACT_ATOMS: atom_id res chain seq x y z
N MET A 1 -29.80 6.04 4.07
CA MET A 1 -28.88 5.66 5.15
C MET A 1 -27.41 5.57 4.74
N LEU A 2 -26.94 4.73 3.78
CA LEU A 2 -25.51 4.70 3.37
C LEU A 2 -25.05 5.98 2.64
N ASP A 3 -25.93 6.67 1.95
CA ASP A 3 -25.65 7.96 1.32
C ASP A 3 -25.66 9.10 2.34
N GLU A 4 -26.49 9.02 3.37
CA GLU A 4 -26.49 9.92 4.52
C GLU A 4 -25.19 9.76 5.33
N LEU A 5 -24.75 8.53 5.59
CA LEU A 5 -23.45 8.27 6.19
C LEU A 5 -22.31 8.86 5.35
N ASP A 6 -22.38 8.75 4.03
CA ASP A 6 -21.39 9.33 3.11
C ASP A 6 -21.35 10.87 3.27
N LEU A 7 -22.53 11.51 3.27
CA LEU A 7 -22.64 12.94 3.46
C LEU A 7 -22.09 13.37 4.83
N HIS A 8 -22.52 12.71 5.91
CA HIS A 8 -22.05 12.96 7.27
C HIS A 8 -20.51 12.86 7.36
N LEU A 9 -19.90 11.75 6.87
CA LEU A 9 -18.45 11.56 6.89
C LEU A 9 -17.69 12.55 6.00
N SER A 10 -18.36 13.13 5.02
CA SER A 10 -17.77 14.16 4.15
C SER A 10 -17.71 15.54 4.81
N THR A 11 -18.53 15.78 5.84
CA THR A 11 -18.64 17.05 6.56
C THR A 11 -17.85 17.10 7.86
N ILE A 12 -17.54 15.95 8.46
CA ILE A 12 -16.83 15.87 9.73
C ILE A 12 -15.33 15.55 9.54
N THR A 13 -14.57 15.70 10.61
CA THR A 13 -13.16 15.31 10.66
C THR A 13 -12.95 14.02 11.45
N ASN A 14 -11.90 13.29 11.13
CA ASN A 14 -11.49 12.12 11.89
C ASN A 14 -10.83 12.53 13.22
N ARG A 15 -10.48 11.55 14.07
CA ARG A 15 -9.86 11.77 15.40
C ARG A 15 -8.55 12.59 15.38
N TYR A 16 -7.98 12.87 14.21
CA TYR A 16 -6.78 13.69 14.03
C TYR A 16 -7.11 15.08 13.46
N GLY A 17 -8.38 15.49 13.44
CA GLY A 17 -8.83 16.77 12.89
C GLY A 17 -8.72 16.89 11.36
N ARG A 18 -8.67 15.78 10.64
CA ARG A 18 -8.52 15.75 9.18
C ARG A 18 -9.78 15.22 8.50
N PRO A 19 -10.17 15.74 7.32
CA PRO A 19 -11.27 15.19 6.54
C PRO A 19 -11.10 13.70 6.25
N PHE A 20 -12.19 12.96 6.19
CA PHE A 20 -12.15 11.58 5.74
C PHE A 20 -11.82 11.51 4.25
N GLN A 21 -10.91 10.65 3.88
CA GLN A 21 -10.60 10.42 2.47
C GLN A 21 -11.69 9.58 1.80
N ARG A 22 -12.00 9.90 0.53
CA ARG A 22 -13.01 9.18 -0.25
C ARG A 22 -12.83 7.66 -0.24
N LYS A 23 -11.58 7.19 -0.32
CA LYS A 23 -11.25 5.76 -0.23
C LYS A 23 -11.69 5.13 1.11
N THR A 24 -11.58 5.87 2.20
CA THR A 24 -12.00 5.43 3.54
C THR A 24 -13.52 5.36 3.63
N ILE A 25 -14.21 6.41 3.17
CA ILE A 25 -15.68 6.45 3.11
C ILE A 25 -16.21 5.29 2.26
N ASN A 26 -15.62 5.05 1.10
CA ASN A 26 -15.99 3.94 0.23
C ASN A 26 -15.80 2.57 0.90
N ALA A 27 -14.75 2.40 1.74
CA ALA A 27 -14.56 1.16 2.49
C ALA A 27 -15.64 0.95 3.56
N TYR A 28 -16.11 2.02 4.21
CA TYR A 28 -17.21 1.97 5.17
C TYR A 28 -18.54 1.67 4.47
N LYS A 29 -18.83 2.35 3.35
CA LYS A 29 -20.01 2.06 2.51
C LYS A 29 -20.02 0.60 2.04
N PHE A 30 -18.87 0.10 1.55
CA PHE A 30 -18.74 -1.28 1.13
C PHE A 30 -19.11 -2.27 2.25
N ALA A 31 -18.67 -2.00 3.48
CA ALA A 31 -19.02 -2.83 4.62
C ALA A 31 -20.54 -2.80 4.92
N GLY A 32 -21.17 -1.64 4.81
CA GLY A 32 -22.63 -1.48 4.94
C GLY A 32 -23.39 -2.23 3.85
N VAL A 33 -22.97 -2.10 2.59
CA VAL A 33 -23.55 -2.83 1.46
C VAL A 33 -23.44 -4.35 1.67
N ALA A 34 -22.28 -4.83 2.14
CA ALA A 34 -22.09 -6.25 2.41
C ALA A 34 -23.04 -6.78 3.49
N LEU A 35 -23.28 -6.00 4.55
CA LEU A 35 -24.27 -6.34 5.59
C LEU A 35 -25.69 -6.36 5.02
N HIS A 36 -26.08 -5.31 4.29
CA HIS A 36 -27.41 -5.20 3.69
C HIS A 36 -27.72 -6.38 2.76
N ASN A 37 -26.78 -6.69 1.85
CA ASN A 37 -26.94 -7.80 0.92
C ASN A 37 -27.08 -9.13 1.65
N TRP A 38 -26.30 -9.35 2.71
CA TRP A 38 -26.41 -10.56 3.51
C TRP A 38 -27.73 -10.65 4.27
N MET A 39 -28.24 -9.54 4.82
CA MET A 39 -29.57 -9.51 5.46
C MET A 39 -30.67 -9.89 4.47
N THR A 40 -30.63 -9.31 3.26
CA THR A 40 -31.56 -9.62 2.17
C THR A 40 -31.49 -11.10 1.77
N GLU A 41 -30.28 -11.61 1.49
CA GLU A 41 -30.05 -13.03 1.12
C GLU A 41 -30.47 -14.01 2.22
N SER A 42 -30.40 -13.59 3.48
CA SER A 42 -30.78 -14.41 4.66
C SER A 42 -32.23 -14.23 5.10
N SER A 43 -33.05 -13.47 4.35
CA SER A 43 -34.44 -13.15 4.67
C SER A 43 -34.61 -12.56 6.07
N ILE A 44 -33.66 -11.70 6.48
CA ILE A 44 -33.73 -10.95 7.74
C ILE A 44 -34.48 -9.65 7.46
N GLU A 45 -35.65 -9.52 8.07
CA GLU A 45 -36.50 -8.34 7.94
C GLU A 45 -35.88 -7.14 8.66
N GLY A 46 -36.11 -5.94 8.10
CA GLY A 46 -35.65 -4.67 8.67
C GLY A 46 -34.44 -4.10 7.96
N ASP A 47 -33.85 -3.08 8.57
CA ASP A 47 -32.70 -2.35 8.06
C ASP A 47 -31.55 -2.32 9.11
N PHE A 48 -30.60 -1.41 8.95
CA PHE A 48 -29.49 -1.31 9.90
C PHE A 48 -29.91 -0.92 11.32
N THR A 49 -31.07 -0.26 11.50
CA THR A 49 -31.58 0.14 12.82
C THR A 49 -32.20 -1.04 13.58
N THR A 50 -32.55 -2.10 12.87
CA THR A 50 -33.04 -3.35 13.49
C THR A 50 -31.92 -4.36 13.76
N CYS A 51 -30.68 -4.02 13.35
CA CYS A 51 -29.54 -4.93 13.42
C CYS A 51 -28.94 -4.95 14.84
N ASP A 52 -29.30 -5.96 15.61
CA ASP A 52 -28.78 -6.20 16.96
C ASP A 52 -27.43 -6.93 16.96
N VAL A 53 -26.88 -7.14 18.15
CA VAL A 53 -25.62 -7.85 18.35
C VAL A 53 -25.65 -9.29 17.84
N THR A 54 -26.81 -9.96 17.93
CA THR A 54 -27.01 -11.34 17.48
C THR A 54 -26.92 -11.41 15.97
N THR A 55 -27.58 -10.48 15.28
CA THR A 55 -27.57 -10.35 13.82
C THR A 55 -26.14 -10.07 13.32
N LEU A 56 -25.41 -9.14 13.96
CA LEU A 56 -24.01 -8.87 13.60
C LEU A 56 -23.10 -10.06 13.83
N ASN A 57 -23.25 -10.79 14.93
CA ASN A 57 -22.46 -12.00 15.17
C ASN A 57 -22.72 -13.08 14.11
N ARG A 58 -23.96 -13.25 13.66
CA ARG A 58 -24.32 -14.15 12.56
C ARG A 58 -23.67 -13.70 11.24
N PHE A 59 -23.76 -12.41 10.92
CA PHE A 59 -23.13 -11.84 9.73
C PHE A 59 -21.63 -12.02 9.71
N PHE A 60 -20.92 -11.67 10.79
CA PHE A 60 -19.46 -11.82 10.85
C PHE A 60 -19.02 -13.28 10.79
N ARG A 61 -19.77 -14.19 11.43
CA ARG A 61 -19.50 -15.62 11.32
C ARG A 61 -19.68 -16.14 9.89
N TRP A 62 -20.76 -15.72 9.20
CA TRP A 62 -20.98 -16.04 7.80
C TRP A 62 -19.85 -15.54 6.91
N TYR A 63 -19.47 -14.25 7.08
CA TYR A 63 -18.38 -13.64 6.30
C TYR A 63 -17.06 -14.35 6.55
N TYR A 64 -16.73 -14.64 7.80
CA TYR A 64 -15.56 -15.41 8.18
C TYR A 64 -15.50 -16.75 7.46
N THR A 65 -16.58 -17.54 7.54
CA THR A 65 -16.64 -18.87 6.94
C THR A 65 -16.56 -18.81 5.41
N LYS A 66 -17.17 -17.79 4.78
CA LYS A 66 -17.25 -17.69 3.32
C LYS A 66 -15.99 -17.10 2.70
N HIS A 67 -15.33 -16.15 3.36
CA HIS A 67 -14.30 -15.30 2.77
C HIS A 67 -12.93 -15.38 3.45
N ASP A 68 -12.87 -15.72 4.73
CA ASP A 68 -11.65 -15.60 5.52
C ASP A 68 -10.99 -16.95 5.85
N VAL A 69 -11.76 -18.02 5.83
CA VAL A 69 -11.20 -19.37 5.94
C VAL A 69 -10.70 -19.77 4.56
N PRO A 70 -9.40 -19.91 4.33
CA PRO A 70 -8.89 -20.36 3.05
C PRO A 70 -9.44 -21.74 2.72
N LYS A 71 -10.01 -21.87 1.53
CA LYS A 71 -10.37 -23.15 0.92
C LYS A 71 -9.10 -23.82 0.38
N SER A 72 -8.15 -24.14 1.25
CA SER A 72 -6.95 -24.89 0.87
C SER A 72 -7.25 -26.37 0.92
N GLN A 73 -6.97 -27.10 -0.16
CA GLN A 73 -7.09 -28.54 -0.21
C GLN A 73 -6.10 -29.27 0.73
N ASP A 74 -5.05 -28.57 1.16
CA ASP A 74 -3.99 -29.07 2.03
C ASP A 74 -4.11 -28.62 3.50
N GLY A 75 -5.22 -27.99 3.88
CA GLY A 75 -5.51 -27.57 5.27
C GLY A 75 -4.57 -26.52 5.86
N LYS A 76 -3.66 -25.94 5.06
CA LYS A 76 -2.67 -24.96 5.52
C LYS A 76 -3.10 -23.51 5.36
N GLY A 77 -4.36 -23.26 5.07
CA GLY A 77 -4.87 -21.92 4.97
C GLY A 77 -5.17 -21.31 6.35
N GLY A 78 -4.70 -20.10 6.59
CA GLY A 78 -4.95 -19.33 7.82
C GLY A 78 -5.93 -18.20 7.62
N TYR A 79 -6.46 -17.69 8.70
CA TYR A 79 -7.32 -16.51 8.76
C TYR A 79 -6.62 -15.29 8.12
N THR A 80 -7.26 -14.62 7.14
CA THR A 80 -6.67 -13.53 6.36
C THR A 80 -6.87 -12.14 6.98
N GLY A 81 -7.78 -12.00 7.97
CA GLY A 81 -8.10 -10.74 8.63
C GLY A 81 -9.13 -9.89 7.89
N GLY A 82 -9.79 -10.44 6.87
CA GLY A 82 -10.86 -9.76 6.13
C GLY A 82 -12.06 -9.44 7.03
N THR A 83 -12.47 -10.38 7.87
CA THR A 83 -13.57 -10.18 8.82
C THR A 83 -13.24 -9.13 9.87
N ASN A 84 -12.01 -9.08 10.39
CA ASN A 84 -11.57 -8.01 11.28
C ASN A 84 -11.64 -6.64 10.57
N THR A 85 -11.20 -6.59 9.33
CA THR A 85 -11.26 -5.36 8.52
C THR A 85 -12.70 -4.93 8.27
N LEU A 86 -13.57 -5.88 7.89
CA LEU A 86 -14.99 -5.63 7.69
C LEU A 86 -15.66 -5.12 8.96
N GLN A 87 -15.42 -5.77 10.10
CA GLN A 87 -15.96 -5.38 11.40
C GLN A 87 -15.53 -3.94 11.77
N ARG A 88 -14.27 -3.59 11.56
CA ARG A 88 -13.77 -2.24 11.80
C ARG A 88 -14.39 -1.21 10.86
N ASN A 89 -14.59 -1.56 9.60
CA ASN A 89 -15.17 -0.67 8.59
C ASN A 89 -16.68 -0.49 8.75
N LEU A 90 -17.36 -1.44 9.35
CA LEU A 90 -18.81 -1.35 9.63
C LEU A 90 -19.12 -0.50 10.87
N ARG A 91 -18.17 -0.39 11.81
CA ARG A 91 -18.39 0.36 13.06
C ARG A 91 -18.85 1.80 12.85
N PRO A 92 -18.30 2.61 11.91
CA PRO A 92 -18.75 3.99 11.69
C PRO A 92 -20.23 4.11 11.32
N LEU A 93 -20.82 3.12 10.64
CA LEU A 93 -22.26 3.11 10.38
C LEU A 93 -23.07 3.07 11.68
N PHE A 94 -22.72 2.20 12.61
CA PHE A 94 -23.44 2.06 13.88
C PHE A 94 -23.16 3.21 14.85
N LEU A 95 -22.00 3.88 14.74
CA LEU A 95 -21.76 5.13 15.46
C LEU A 95 -22.66 6.26 14.92
N TYR A 96 -22.76 6.38 13.59
CA TYR A 96 -23.64 7.34 12.94
C TYR A 96 -25.12 7.10 13.34
N LEU A 97 -25.57 5.84 13.36
CA LEU A 97 -26.94 5.50 13.77
C LEU A 97 -27.20 5.84 15.25
N ALA A 98 -26.20 5.67 16.11
CA ALA A 98 -26.31 6.03 17.51
C ALA A 98 -26.43 7.55 17.72
N GLU A 99 -25.71 8.34 16.93
CA GLU A 99 -25.70 9.80 17.02
C GLU A 99 -26.96 10.44 16.40
N GLU A 100 -27.39 9.97 15.23
CA GLU A 100 -28.47 10.61 14.47
C GLU A 100 -29.86 10.02 14.73
N TYR A 101 -29.93 8.76 15.15
CA TYR A 101 -31.20 8.04 15.31
C TYR A 101 -31.43 7.50 16.75
N ASP A 102 -30.56 7.88 17.69
CA ASP A 102 -30.58 7.39 19.08
C ASP A 102 -30.66 5.84 19.18
N HIS A 103 -30.03 5.18 18.21
CA HIS A 103 -30.04 3.72 18.12
C HIS A 103 -28.86 3.12 18.87
N PRO A 104 -29.09 2.28 19.91
CA PRO A 104 -27.98 1.67 20.67
C PRO A 104 -27.02 0.90 19.75
N SER A 105 -25.75 1.28 19.79
CA SER A 105 -24.75 0.62 18.94
C SER A 105 -24.47 -0.81 19.39
N PRO A 106 -24.66 -1.81 18.54
CA PRO A 106 -24.27 -3.19 18.86
C PRO A 106 -22.78 -3.34 19.17
N TYR A 107 -21.94 -2.35 18.78
CA TYR A 107 -20.51 -2.35 19.07
C TYR A 107 -20.18 -2.07 20.53
N ASP A 108 -21.11 -1.55 21.31
CA ASP A 108 -20.93 -1.30 22.73
C ASP A 108 -21.28 -2.54 23.58
N SER A 109 -21.88 -3.55 22.97
CA SER A 109 -22.23 -4.80 23.63
C SER A 109 -20.99 -5.68 23.90
N PRO A 110 -20.80 -6.16 25.15
CA PRO A 110 -19.75 -7.14 25.44
C PRO A 110 -20.00 -8.50 24.77
N LYS A 111 -21.22 -8.75 24.30
CA LYS A 111 -21.59 -9.98 23.58
C LYS A 111 -21.18 -9.95 22.10
N LEU A 112 -20.71 -8.82 21.57
CA LEU A 112 -20.22 -8.75 20.20
C LEU A 112 -18.93 -9.56 20.08
N HIS A 113 -18.92 -10.57 19.24
CA HIS A 113 -17.72 -11.35 18.95
C HIS A 113 -16.68 -10.51 18.21
N ARG A 114 -15.48 -10.40 18.77
CA ARG A 114 -14.38 -9.58 18.22
C ARG A 114 -13.44 -10.47 17.41
N TYR A 115 -13.33 -10.14 16.12
CA TYR A 115 -12.32 -10.75 15.25
C TYR A 115 -11.03 -9.96 15.35
N THR A 116 -9.95 -10.60 15.80
CA THR A 116 -8.63 -9.98 15.88
C THR A 116 -7.94 -10.04 14.52
N ALA A 117 -7.07 -9.08 14.25
CA ALA A 117 -6.22 -9.19 13.07
C ALA A 117 -5.27 -10.40 13.24
N PRO A 118 -5.02 -11.16 12.16
CA PRO A 118 -4.03 -12.22 12.22
C PRO A 118 -2.65 -11.63 12.54
N PRO A 119 -1.74 -12.42 13.10
CA PRO A 119 -0.35 -11.99 13.23
C PRO A 119 0.16 -11.49 11.89
N LEU A 120 0.80 -10.33 11.90
CA LEU A 120 1.40 -9.79 10.68
C LEU A 120 2.45 -10.77 10.19
N GLY A 121 2.20 -11.39 9.05
CA GLY A 121 3.18 -12.23 8.38
C GLY A 121 4.46 -11.45 8.07
N LYS A 122 5.54 -12.19 7.88
CA LYS A 122 6.83 -11.61 7.49
C LYS A 122 6.69 -10.85 6.17
N PRO A 123 7.20 -9.61 6.07
CA PRO A 123 7.16 -8.87 4.81
C PRO A 123 7.93 -9.63 3.73
N LYS A 124 7.32 -9.81 2.56
CA LYS A 124 8.03 -10.39 1.41
C LYS A 124 9.08 -9.42 0.90
N THR A 125 10.33 -9.79 1.01
CA THR A 125 11.47 -9.10 0.39
C THR A 125 11.80 -9.73 -0.96
N LEU A 126 12.47 -8.98 -1.82
CA LEU A 126 12.92 -9.40 -3.13
C LEU A 126 14.43 -9.64 -3.07
N SER A 127 14.94 -10.69 -3.69
CA SER A 127 16.38 -10.90 -3.81
C SER A 127 17.01 -9.89 -4.77
N GLU A 128 18.29 -9.62 -4.60
CA GLU A 128 19.06 -8.77 -5.51
C GLU A 128 19.03 -9.32 -6.95
N GLU A 129 19.10 -10.65 -7.10
CA GLU A 129 18.98 -11.34 -8.37
C GLU A 129 17.63 -11.06 -9.03
N PHE A 130 16.50 -11.18 -8.29
CA PHE A 130 15.17 -10.85 -8.79
C PHE A 130 15.11 -9.42 -9.34
N VAL A 131 15.60 -8.43 -8.58
CA VAL A 131 15.57 -7.03 -8.99
C VAL A 131 16.45 -6.83 -10.23
N SER A 132 17.63 -7.44 -10.28
CA SER A 132 18.54 -7.41 -11.43
C SER A 132 17.88 -7.96 -12.69
N ASP A 133 17.23 -9.13 -12.60
CA ASP A 133 16.61 -9.79 -13.75
C ASP A 133 15.38 -9.05 -14.26
N VAL A 134 14.56 -8.51 -13.36
CA VAL A 134 13.44 -7.62 -13.75
C VAL A 134 13.94 -6.38 -14.49
N LEU A 135 15.08 -5.79 -14.06
CA LEU A 135 15.69 -4.66 -14.75
C LEU A 135 16.28 -5.09 -16.12
N LYS A 136 16.87 -6.27 -16.25
CA LYS A 136 17.32 -6.84 -17.53
C LYS A 136 16.15 -7.04 -18.48
N ALA A 137 15.02 -7.58 -18.01
CA ALA A 137 13.79 -7.77 -18.78
C ALA A 137 13.20 -6.47 -19.33
N THR A 138 13.58 -5.32 -18.76
CA THR A 138 13.24 -3.98 -19.29
C THR A 138 14.36 -3.38 -20.16
N GLY A 139 15.25 -4.23 -20.72
CA GLY A 139 16.35 -3.81 -21.57
C GLY A 139 17.49 -3.11 -20.82
N ASN A 140 17.54 -3.23 -19.50
CA ASN A 140 18.58 -2.70 -18.60
C ASN A 140 19.00 -1.24 -18.90
N GLY A 141 18.05 -0.40 -19.33
CA GLY A 141 18.31 0.98 -19.70
C GLY A 141 19.08 1.14 -21.04
N SER A 142 19.12 0.11 -21.89
CA SER A 142 19.79 0.16 -23.20
C SER A 142 19.22 1.28 -24.09
N PRO A 143 20.04 2.12 -24.73
CA PRO A 143 19.60 3.16 -25.65
C PRO A 143 18.89 2.62 -26.89
N LYS A 144 19.05 1.32 -27.19
CA LYS A 144 18.36 0.64 -28.30
C LYS A 144 16.87 0.44 -28.05
N VAL A 145 16.45 0.33 -26.77
CA VAL A 145 15.03 0.22 -26.40
C VAL A 145 14.41 1.61 -26.43
N ARG A 146 13.47 1.87 -27.30
CA ARG A 146 12.88 3.20 -27.51
C ARG A 146 11.36 3.27 -27.28
N ASP A 147 10.72 2.11 -27.10
CA ASP A 147 9.27 2.11 -26.85
C ASP A 147 8.94 2.70 -25.49
N PHE A 148 7.88 3.51 -25.47
CA PHE A 148 7.44 4.25 -24.29
C PHE A 148 7.21 3.33 -23.08
N GLN A 149 6.54 2.20 -23.29
CA GLN A 149 6.16 1.30 -22.19
C GLN A 149 7.40 0.75 -21.47
N THR A 150 8.34 0.21 -22.22
CA THR A 150 9.54 -0.43 -21.63
C THR A 150 10.45 0.60 -20.97
N VAL A 151 10.62 1.79 -21.57
CA VAL A 151 11.41 2.88 -20.96
C VAL A 151 10.76 3.38 -19.68
N ARG A 152 9.44 3.59 -19.68
CA ARG A 152 8.67 3.96 -18.49
C ARG A 152 8.79 2.91 -17.39
N ASP A 153 8.53 1.65 -17.74
CA ASP A 153 8.51 0.54 -16.78
C ASP A 153 9.89 0.36 -16.15
N HIS A 154 10.98 0.51 -16.93
CA HIS A 154 12.34 0.50 -16.41
C HIS A 154 12.55 1.61 -15.37
N ALA A 155 12.15 2.83 -15.68
CA ALA A 155 12.29 3.96 -14.76
C ALA A 155 11.45 3.76 -13.49
N ILE A 156 10.22 3.23 -13.61
CA ILE A 156 9.36 2.91 -12.47
C ILE A 156 10.02 1.86 -11.55
N ILE A 157 10.54 0.76 -12.11
CA ILE A 157 11.23 -0.27 -11.30
C ILE A 157 12.45 0.34 -10.59
N ARG A 158 13.24 1.17 -11.28
CA ARG A 158 14.36 1.89 -10.65
C ARG A 158 13.91 2.76 -9.48
N VAL A 159 12.85 3.55 -9.65
CA VAL A 159 12.33 4.41 -8.56
C VAL A 159 11.72 3.58 -7.42
N LEU A 160 11.11 2.44 -7.70
CA LEU A 160 10.65 1.52 -6.65
C LEU A 160 11.82 1.00 -5.80
N THR A 161 13.01 0.78 -6.40
CA THR A 161 14.21 0.37 -5.63
C THR A 161 14.77 1.48 -4.74
N GLU A 162 14.37 2.75 -4.91
CA GLU A 162 14.66 3.84 -3.96
C GLU A 162 13.71 3.83 -2.74
N GLY A 163 12.85 2.83 -2.63
CA GLY A 163 12.02 2.57 -1.45
C GLY A 163 10.70 3.35 -1.40
N LEU A 164 10.21 3.96 -2.46
CA LEU A 164 8.93 4.67 -2.47
C LEU A 164 7.74 3.73 -2.25
N ARG A 165 6.71 4.23 -1.54
CA ARG A 165 5.41 3.56 -1.55
C ARG A 165 4.75 3.74 -2.92
N ALA A 166 3.93 2.76 -3.31
CA ALA A 166 3.25 2.79 -4.60
C ALA A 166 2.48 4.10 -4.86
N GLU A 167 1.74 4.58 -3.86
CA GLU A 167 0.98 5.83 -4.01
C GLU A 167 1.88 7.07 -3.98
N GLU A 168 3.00 7.06 -3.24
CA GLU A 168 4.00 8.12 -3.28
C GLU A 168 4.62 8.21 -4.68
N LEU A 169 5.01 7.07 -5.25
CA LEU A 169 5.51 6.99 -6.62
C LEU A 169 4.49 7.54 -7.62
N LEU A 170 3.22 7.12 -7.53
CA LEU A 170 2.17 7.54 -8.46
C LEU A 170 1.84 9.03 -8.38
N ASN A 171 2.05 9.66 -7.22
CA ASN A 171 1.81 11.08 -7.00
C ASN A 171 3.00 11.98 -7.36
N LEU A 172 4.15 11.40 -7.73
CA LEU A 172 5.28 12.20 -8.22
C LEU A 172 4.87 13.03 -9.43
N ARG A 173 5.31 14.29 -9.45
CA ARG A 173 5.20 15.20 -10.58
C ARG A 173 6.55 15.37 -11.27
N VAL A 174 6.54 15.90 -12.48
CA VAL A 174 7.78 16.20 -13.20
C VAL A 174 8.63 17.22 -12.42
N GLU A 175 8.00 18.21 -11.82
CA GLU A 175 8.62 19.26 -11.00
C GLU A 175 9.27 18.77 -9.70
N ASP A 176 8.92 17.57 -9.24
CA ASP A 176 9.49 16.96 -8.03
C ASP A 176 10.90 16.41 -8.26
N LEU A 177 11.38 16.38 -9.50
CA LEU A 177 12.68 15.82 -9.84
C LEU A 177 13.73 16.90 -10.05
N ASP A 178 14.81 16.83 -9.30
CA ASP A 178 16.06 17.54 -9.60
C ASP A 178 17.12 16.53 -10.06
N LEU A 179 17.23 16.35 -11.37
CA LEU A 179 18.19 15.41 -11.94
C LEU A 179 19.64 15.89 -11.88
N ALA A 180 19.87 17.20 -11.77
CA ALA A 180 21.19 17.78 -11.62
C ALA A 180 21.78 17.47 -10.24
N GLN A 181 20.94 17.64 -9.20
CA GLN A 181 21.28 17.28 -7.83
C GLN A 181 21.04 15.80 -7.52
N ARG A 182 20.44 15.06 -8.46
CA ARG A 182 20.02 13.66 -8.28
C ARG A 182 19.15 13.49 -7.04
N THR A 183 18.10 14.27 -6.93
CA THR A 183 17.13 14.21 -5.85
C THR A 183 15.71 14.17 -6.37
N MET A 184 14.78 13.69 -5.55
CA MET A 184 13.35 13.81 -5.76
C MET A 184 12.65 14.25 -4.48
N LEU A 185 11.68 15.13 -4.62
CA LEU A 185 10.80 15.56 -3.53
C LEU A 185 9.62 14.59 -3.41
N VAL A 186 9.45 13.96 -2.25
CA VAL A 186 8.35 13.05 -1.98
C VAL A 186 7.41 13.67 -0.97
N ILE A 187 6.18 13.91 -1.41
CA ILE A 187 5.10 14.41 -0.57
C ILE A 187 4.41 13.22 0.11
N PRO A 188 4.28 13.22 1.44
CA PRO A 188 3.57 12.16 2.14
C PRO A 188 2.10 12.09 1.70
N LEU A 189 1.57 10.88 1.64
CA LEU A 189 0.15 10.68 1.37
C LEU A 189 -0.71 11.42 2.41
N LYS A 190 -1.79 12.05 1.94
CA LYS A 190 -2.75 12.80 2.76
C LYS A 190 -2.25 14.17 3.26
N MET A 191 -1.21 14.71 2.64
CA MET A 191 -0.66 16.03 2.94
C MET A 191 -0.70 16.91 1.70
N ASP A 192 -0.82 18.22 1.91
CA ASP A 192 -0.65 19.21 0.85
C ASP A 192 0.81 19.33 0.41
N ARG A 193 1.04 19.86 -0.79
CA ARG A 193 2.41 20.00 -1.33
C ARG A 193 3.30 20.92 -0.51
N ASN A 194 2.73 21.85 0.22
CA ASN A 194 3.46 22.79 1.09
C ASN A 194 3.70 22.25 2.50
N THR A 195 3.52 20.93 2.72
CA THR A 195 3.71 20.32 4.03
C THR A 195 5.18 20.31 4.45
N VAL A 196 5.43 20.58 5.72
CA VAL A 196 6.77 20.42 6.34
C VAL A 196 7.22 18.95 6.42
N ASP A 197 6.31 18.01 6.24
CA ASP A 197 6.61 16.58 6.22
C ASP A 197 7.11 16.08 4.84
N ALA A 198 7.25 16.96 3.83
CA ALA A 198 7.87 16.61 2.56
C ALA A 198 9.34 16.22 2.78
N ARG A 199 9.80 15.24 2.03
CA ARG A 199 11.17 14.73 2.18
C ARG A 199 11.89 14.64 0.85
N VAL A 200 13.16 14.99 0.86
CA VAL A 200 14.05 14.85 -0.28
C VAL A 200 14.71 13.47 -0.22
N ILE A 201 14.58 12.69 -1.29
CA ILE A 201 15.20 11.37 -1.44
C ILE A 201 16.33 11.48 -2.47
N PRO A 202 17.57 11.08 -2.14
CA PRO A 202 18.65 11.01 -3.10
C PRO A 202 18.39 9.89 -4.11
N LEU A 203 18.72 10.12 -5.38
CA LEU A 203 18.60 9.17 -6.47
C LEU A 203 19.95 8.51 -6.76
N GLN A 204 19.95 7.19 -6.84
CA GLN A 204 21.09 6.47 -7.36
C GLN A 204 21.40 6.89 -8.82
N PRO A 205 22.68 6.93 -9.25
CA PRO A 205 23.05 7.40 -10.60
C PRO A 205 22.31 6.66 -11.72
N LYS A 206 22.10 5.35 -11.59
CA LYS A 206 21.36 4.56 -12.58
C LYS A 206 19.86 4.92 -12.60
N THR A 207 19.29 5.27 -11.48
CA THR A 207 17.88 5.73 -11.36
C THR A 207 17.72 7.12 -11.99
N ALA A 208 18.60 8.05 -11.69
CA ALA A 208 18.59 9.37 -12.32
C ALA A 208 18.73 9.29 -13.86
N LYS A 209 19.62 8.44 -14.36
CA LYS A 209 19.77 8.18 -15.80
C LYS A 209 18.50 7.57 -16.43
N ALA A 210 17.84 6.64 -15.75
CA ALA A 210 16.58 6.06 -16.20
C ALA A 210 15.45 7.08 -16.25
N LEU A 211 15.35 7.96 -15.24
CA LEU A 211 14.38 9.06 -15.20
C LEU A 211 14.64 10.09 -16.33
N ALA A 212 15.88 10.52 -16.52
CA ALA A 212 16.25 11.41 -17.61
C ALA A 212 15.84 10.86 -18.99
N ARG A 213 16.01 9.55 -19.16
CA ARG A 213 15.60 8.87 -20.37
C ARG A 213 14.07 8.79 -20.50
N TYR A 214 13.39 8.47 -19.44
CA TYR A 214 11.93 8.43 -19.42
C TYR A 214 11.34 9.81 -19.73
N LEU A 215 11.86 10.88 -19.15
CA LEU A 215 11.38 12.25 -19.42
C LEU A 215 11.43 12.60 -20.90
N ARG A 216 12.47 12.18 -21.63
CA ARG A 216 12.54 12.39 -23.09
C ARG A 216 11.42 11.69 -23.87
N VAL A 217 11.09 10.45 -23.53
CA VAL A 217 9.98 9.74 -24.20
C VAL A 217 8.63 10.18 -23.66
N ARG A 218 8.56 10.64 -22.41
CA ARG A 218 7.35 11.25 -21.84
C ARG A 218 6.94 12.50 -22.60
N ALA A 219 7.91 13.36 -22.95
CA ALA A 219 7.66 14.61 -23.69
C ALA A 219 6.98 14.38 -25.06
N THR A 220 7.13 13.20 -25.66
CA THR A 220 6.46 12.86 -26.93
C THR A 220 5.08 12.18 -26.73
N HIS A 221 4.66 11.97 -25.50
CA HIS A 221 3.36 11.34 -25.22
C HIS A 221 2.23 12.35 -25.31
N SER A 222 1.10 11.99 -25.93
CA SER A 222 -0.05 12.88 -26.17
C SER A 222 -0.64 13.53 -24.92
N MET A 223 -0.39 12.97 -23.74
CA MET A 223 -0.85 13.49 -22.46
C MET A 223 0.26 14.21 -21.67
N ALA A 224 1.41 14.49 -22.28
CA ALA A 224 2.55 15.08 -21.57
C ALA A 224 2.21 16.44 -20.94
N ASP A 225 1.52 17.28 -21.70
CA ASP A 225 1.16 18.65 -21.28
C ASP A 225 -0.19 18.69 -20.54
N ALA A 226 -0.99 17.63 -20.63
CA ALA A 226 -2.32 17.57 -20.03
C ALA A 226 -2.27 17.21 -18.52
N THR A 227 -1.12 16.78 -17.97
CA THR A 227 -1.01 16.40 -16.58
C THR A 227 0.40 16.63 -16.03
N PRO A 228 0.52 17.19 -14.82
CA PRO A 228 1.80 17.38 -14.16
C PRO A 228 2.41 16.07 -13.62
N PHE A 229 1.63 14.99 -13.52
CA PHE A 229 2.11 13.73 -12.97
C PHE A 229 3.23 13.13 -13.81
N LEU A 230 4.24 12.61 -13.11
CA LEU A 230 5.41 12.03 -13.74
C LEU A 230 5.05 10.83 -14.61
N TRP A 231 4.26 9.91 -14.08
CA TRP A 231 3.98 8.63 -14.73
C TRP A 231 2.70 8.66 -15.55
N LEU A 232 2.82 8.39 -16.84
CA LEU A 232 1.69 8.36 -17.77
C LEU A 232 1.25 6.93 -18.06
N GLY A 233 -0.05 6.77 -18.28
CA GLY A 233 -0.67 5.53 -18.75
C GLY A 233 -0.31 5.23 -20.19
N MET A 234 -0.87 4.13 -20.71
CA MET A 234 -0.73 3.75 -22.13
C MET A 234 -1.88 4.31 -22.98
N ARG A 235 -1.65 4.44 -24.29
CA ARG A 235 -2.71 4.73 -25.28
C ARG A 235 -3.51 6.01 -24.97
N GLY A 236 -2.82 7.12 -24.71
CA GLY A 236 -3.47 8.41 -24.43
C GLY A 236 -4.17 8.50 -23.08
N ARG A 237 -4.00 7.53 -22.20
CA ARG A 237 -4.46 7.64 -20.82
C ARG A 237 -3.58 8.62 -20.06
N GLY A 238 -4.19 9.44 -19.21
CA GLY A 238 -3.49 10.40 -18.36
C GLY A 238 -2.57 9.74 -17.34
N ALA A 239 -2.57 10.21 -16.10
CA ALA A 239 -1.70 9.68 -15.05
C ALA A 239 -1.88 8.17 -14.82
N LEU A 240 -0.78 7.47 -14.60
CA LEU A 240 -0.77 6.05 -14.27
C LEU A 240 -1.49 5.81 -12.93
N GLN A 241 -2.43 4.87 -12.92
CA GLN A 241 -3.19 4.51 -11.73
C GLN A 241 -2.57 3.30 -11.02
N TYR A 242 -2.94 3.08 -9.75
CA TYR A 242 -2.44 1.96 -8.93
C TYR A 242 -2.61 0.59 -9.60
N ARG A 243 -3.76 0.34 -10.23
CA ARG A 243 -4.00 -0.91 -10.97
C ARG A 243 -2.99 -1.09 -12.11
N GLY A 244 -2.66 0.00 -12.82
CA GLY A 244 -1.66 -0.02 -13.90
C GLY A 244 -0.26 -0.34 -13.37
N LEU A 245 0.14 0.27 -12.25
CA LEU A 245 1.41 -0.02 -11.58
C LEU A 245 1.48 -1.48 -11.11
N TYR A 246 0.41 -1.98 -10.50
CA TYR A 246 0.32 -3.36 -10.04
C TYR A 246 0.49 -4.38 -11.19
N VAL A 247 -0.23 -4.16 -12.28
CA VAL A 247 -0.15 -5.01 -13.49
C VAL A 247 1.25 -4.94 -14.11
N LEU A 248 1.85 -3.75 -14.18
CA LEU A 248 3.20 -3.54 -14.68
C LEU A 248 4.22 -4.37 -13.90
N VAL A 249 4.23 -4.25 -12.57
CA VAL A 249 5.19 -4.96 -11.71
C VAL A 249 5.06 -6.47 -11.90
N LYS A 250 3.83 -6.99 -11.92
CA LYS A 250 3.58 -8.41 -12.15
C LYS A 250 4.01 -8.87 -13.55
N LYS A 251 3.73 -8.06 -14.57
CA LYS A 251 4.16 -8.36 -15.94
C LYS A 251 5.68 -8.45 -16.02
N ARG A 252 6.41 -7.49 -15.46
CA ARG A 252 7.89 -7.48 -15.53
C ARG A 252 8.52 -8.61 -14.72
N ALA A 253 7.91 -9.02 -13.60
CA ALA A 253 8.33 -10.24 -12.91
C ALA A 253 8.17 -11.49 -13.80
N LYS A 254 7.02 -11.62 -14.48
CA LYS A 254 6.77 -12.72 -15.42
C LYS A 254 7.76 -12.70 -16.60
N ASP A 255 8.00 -11.52 -17.18
CA ASP A 255 8.95 -11.34 -18.29
C ASP A 255 10.38 -11.75 -17.88
N ALA A 256 10.72 -11.66 -16.58
CA ALA A 256 11.98 -12.09 -16.00
C ALA A 256 11.99 -13.55 -15.52
N GLY A 257 10.91 -14.32 -15.74
CA GLY A 257 10.84 -15.75 -15.40
C GLY A 257 10.36 -16.04 -13.97
N TYR A 258 9.84 -15.04 -13.24
CA TYR A 258 9.38 -15.22 -11.86
C TYR A 258 7.85 -15.33 -11.78
N ASP A 259 7.36 -16.01 -10.73
CA ASP A 259 5.93 -16.08 -10.44
C ASP A 259 5.38 -14.69 -10.05
N PRO A 260 4.45 -14.13 -10.85
CA PRO A 260 3.84 -12.83 -10.53
C PRO A 260 3.12 -12.78 -9.19
N ALA A 261 2.68 -13.92 -8.62
CA ALA A 261 2.00 -13.95 -7.33
C ALA A 261 2.92 -13.55 -6.16
N GLN A 262 4.23 -13.70 -6.35
CA GLN A 262 5.22 -13.46 -5.29
C GLN A 262 5.63 -11.99 -5.16
N VAL A 263 5.27 -11.12 -6.10
CA VAL A 263 5.70 -9.73 -6.11
C VAL A 263 4.53 -8.77 -6.09
N ALA A 264 4.72 -7.66 -5.39
CA ALA A 264 3.83 -6.50 -5.40
C ALA A 264 4.67 -5.21 -5.32
N PRO A 265 4.15 -4.04 -5.70
CA PRO A 265 4.89 -2.78 -5.56
C PRO A 265 5.42 -2.54 -4.15
N HIS A 266 4.70 -2.99 -3.12
CA HIS A 266 5.12 -2.82 -1.73
C HIS A 266 6.32 -3.70 -1.33
N SER A 267 6.57 -4.80 -2.03
CA SER A 267 7.74 -5.66 -1.78
C SER A 267 9.06 -4.89 -1.95
N PHE A 268 9.16 -3.98 -2.92
CA PHE A 268 10.34 -3.11 -3.10
C PHE A 268 10.61 -2.23 -1.88
N CYS A 269 9.55 -1.70 -1.25
CA CYS A 269 9.69 -0.93 -0.02
C CYS A 269 10.26 -1.74 1.14
N HIS A 270 9.86 -3.02 1.23
CA HIS A 270 10.36 -3.92 2.25
C HIS A 270 11.83 -4.23 2.00
N THR A 271 12.18 -4.59 0.77
CA THR A 271 13.55 -4.88 0.34
C THR A 271 14.47 -3.71 0.64
N TRP A 272 14.14 -2.51 0.18
CA TRP A 272 14.95 -1.32 0.42
C TRP A 272 15.24 -1.06 1.91
N ALA A 273 14.25 -1.20 2.78
CA ALA A 273 14.44 -0.99 4.20
C ALA A 273 15.31 -2.08 4.85
N ASP A 274 15.23 -3.30 4.31
CA ASP A 274 16.01 -4.44 4.78
C ASP A 274 17.47 -4.31 4.32
N ASP A 275 17.70 -3.90 3.07
CA ASP A 275 19.01 -3.64 2.50
C ASP A 275 19.76 -2.55 3.27
N LEU A 276 19.09 -1.43 3.62
CA LEU A 276 19.70 -0.38 4.43
C LEU A 276 20.07 -0.86 5.83
N LYS A 277 19.23 -1.69 6.45
CA LYS A 277 19.57 -2.32 7.73
C LYS A 277 20.75 -3.27 7.60
N ALA A 278 20.81 -4.05 6.52
CA ALA A 278 21.91 -4.94 6.24
C ALA A 278 23.22 -4.17 6.02
N ALA A 279 23.13 -2.99 5.40
CA ALA A 279 24.25 -2.07 5.22
C ALA A 279 24.65 -1.29 6.49
N GLY A 280 24.00 -1.55 7.64
CA GLY A 280 24.33 -0.90 8.91
C GLY A 280 23.79 0.52 9.07
N VAL A 281 22.89 0.98 8.20
CA VAL A 281 22.27 2.31 8.34
C VAL A 281 21.41 2.34 9.60
N SER A 282 21.57 3.38 10.41
CA SER A 282 20.84 3.51 11.67
C SER A 282 19.32 3.54 11.46
N GLY A 283 18.59 2.98 12.42
CA GLY A 283 17.12 2.97 12.35
C GLY A 283 16.51 4.36 12.26
N GLU A 284 17.11 5.35 12.90
CA GLU A 284 16.68 6.76 12.86
C GLU A 284 16.81 7.34 11.44
N HIS A 285 17.94 7.10 10.78
CA HIS A 285 18.14 7.56 9.41
C HIS A 285 17.16 6.89 8.43
N ILE A 286 16.92 5.58 8.59
CA ILE A 286 15.91 4.87 7.78
C ILE A 286 14.51 5.46 8.03
N MET A 287 14.16 5.75 9.28
CA MET A 287 12.88 6.37 9.64
C MET A 287 12.75 7.77 9.04
N ALA A 288 13.79 8.59 9.09
CA ALA A 288 13.79 9.93 8.53
C ALA A 288 13.56 9.91 7.01
N ILE A 289 14.32 9.10 6.26
CA ILE A 289 14.16 8.95 4.80
C ILE A 289 12.78 8.42 4.44
N ARG A 290 12.23 7.49 5.25
CA ARG A 290 10.90 6.90 5.03
C ARG A 290 9.73 7.76 5.49
N GLY A 291 9.98 8.77 6.30
CA GLY A 291 8.93 9.54 6.99
C GLY A 291 8.14 8.68 7.98
N TRP A 292 8.79 7.73 8.65
CA TRP A 292 8.16 6.92 9.68
C TRP A 292 8.22 7.64 11.03
N LYS A 293 7.05 7.82 11.65
CA LYS A 293 6.93 8.49 12.96
C LYS A 293 6.97 7.51 14.15
N SER A 294 7.06 6.20 13.90
CA SER A 294 7.03 5.19 14.96
C SER A 294 8.08 4.10 14.74
N PRO A 295 8.88 3.78 15.78
CA PRO A 295 9.81 2.64 15.76
C PRO A 295 9.13 1.29 15.50
N ALA A 296 7.82 1.15 15.78
CA ALA A 296 7.06 -0.05 15.47
C ALA A 296 7.01 -0.35 13.97
N MET A 297 7.00 0.71 13.14
CA MET A 297 7.09 0.55 11.69
C MET A 297 8.45 -0.04 11.29
N LEU A 298 9.53 0.47 11.87
CA LEU A 298 10.88 -0.02 11.58
C LEU A 298 11.09 -1.47 12.06
N ARG A 299 10.55 -1.85 13.23
CA ARG A 299 10.67 -3.22 13.76
C ARG A 299 10.05 -4.28 12.84
N ARG A 300 9.02 -3.90 12.09
CA ARG A 300 8.36 -4.81 11.14
C ARG A 300 9.25 -5.19 9.96
N TYR A 301 10.22 -4.34 9.60
CA TYR A 301 11.11 -4.55 8.46
C TYR A 301 12.41 -5.20 8.93
N GLY A 302 12.86 -6.24 8.24
CA GLY A 302 14.09 -6.96 8.56
C GLY A 302 14.04 -7.77 9.86
N ALA A 303 12.85 -8.12 10.35
CA ALA A 303 12.72 -8.97 11.53
C ALA A 303 13.34 -10.36 11.31
N ASP A 304 13.24 -10.89 10.09
CA ASP A 304 13.75 -12.21 9.72
C ASP A 304 15.27 -12.31 9.79
N MET A 305 15.94 -11.22 9.41
CA MET A 305 17.40 -11.15 9.40
C MET A 305 17.97 -10.56 10.69
N ALA A 306 17.12 -10.19 11.67
CA ALA A 306 17.60 -9.55 12.90
C ALA A 306 18.58 -10.44 13.69
N SER A 307 18.25 -11.71 13.84
CA SER A 307 19.14 -12.67 14.54
C SER A 307 20.43 -12.89 13.75
N THR A 308 20.36 -13.06 12.44
CA THR A 308 21.55 -13.24 11.57
C THR A 308 22.44 -12.00 11.61
N ARG A 309 21.86 -10.80 11.53
CA ARG A 309 22.61 -9.54 11.66
C ARG A 309 23.28 -9.39 13.04
N ALA A 310 22.56 -9.77 14.11
CA ALA A 310 23.13 -9.75 15.45
C ALA A 310 24.33 -10.69 15.59
N VAL A 311 24.20 -11.92 15.07
CA VAL A 311 25.30 -12.90 15.03
C VAL A 311 26.49 -12.35 14.24
N ASN A 312 26.26 -11.86 13.02
CA ASN A 312 27.31 -11.30 12.19
C ASN A 312 27.99 -10.08 12.85
N ALA A 313 27.23 -9.22 13.50
CA ALA A 313 27.78 -8.07 14.21
C ALA A 313 28.66 -8.50 15.39
N VAL A 314 28.24 -9.51 16.15
CA VAL A 314 29.05 -10.06 17.26
C VAL A 314 30.31 -10.74 16.73
N GLN A 315 30.20 -11.56 15.67
CA GLN A 315 31.34 -12.20 15.02
C GLN A 315 32.34 -11.17 14.45
N GLY A 316 31.84 -10.06 13.89
CA GLY A 316 32.66 -8.98 13.36
C GLY A 316 33.45 -8.20 14.45
N LEU A 317 33.12 -8.38 15.74
CA LEU A 317 33.90 -7.79 16.83
C LEU A 317 35.21 -8.52 17.12
N GLY A 318 35.39 -9.72 16.57
CA GLY A 318 36.57 -10.55 16.82
C GLY A 318 36.71 -11.01 18.25
N ASP A 319 37.84 -11.69 18.56
CA ASP A 319 38.19 -12.05 19.91
C ASP A 319 38.59 -10.79 20.69
N ARG A 320 37.83 -10.52 21.74
CA ARG A 320 38.03 -9.32 22.58
C ARG A 320 38.89 -9.59 23.80
N TYR A 321 39.21 -10.87 24.10
CA TYR A 321 39.97 -11.29 25.30
C TYR A 321 40.96 -12.39 24.96
#